data_68994c75502ca302c8d3a2aa775ecc57
#
_entry.id   68994c75502ca302c8d3a2aa775ecc57
#
_cell.length_a   1.000
_cell.length_b   1.000
_cell.length_c   1.000
_cell.angle_alpha   90.00
_cell.angle_beta   90.00
_cell.angle_gamma   90.00
#
_symmetry.space_group_name_H-M   'P 1'
#
loop_
_entity.id
_entity.type
_entity.pdbx_description
1 polymer ?
#
loop_
_entity_poly.entity_id
_entity_poly.type
_entity_poly.pdbx_seq_one_letter_code
_entity_poly.pdbx_strand_id
1 'polypeptide(L)'
;QGVPCILAGDEFANSQKGNNNVYCQDNPIGWLNWRNLLKEQEMYQFVKQLIKFRKKYRLFHQEKELLGIDQSGCGIPDVSYHGEMAWRASTEVASRQIGIYYSSQDKEEADCFVAYNMHWLEHEFALPALKKGRKWYRAASTKEGILKDLVVLENQRNIELDEREIVVLVSGKGETV
;
A
#
# COMPACT_ATOMS: atom_id res chain seq x y z
N GLN A 1 2.84 -8.13 0.68
CA GLN A 1 3.89 -9.08 1.08
C GLN A 1 4.10 -10.21 0.07
N GLY A 2 3.06 -10.69 -0.58
CA GLY A 2 3.18 -11.74 -1.59
C GLY A 2 3.93 -11.28 -2.85
N VAL A 3 4.14 -12.21 -3.76
CA VAL A 3 4.70 -11.91 -5.09
C VAL A 3 3.60 -11.28 -5.94
N PRO A 4 3.73 -10.02 -6.38
CA PRO A 4 2.75 -9.40 -7.26
C PRO A 4 2.65 -10.15 -8.58
N CYS A 5 1.42 -10.45 -9.00
CA CYS A 5 1.13 -11.04 -10.30
C CYS A 5 0.27 -10.05 -11.10
N ILE A 6 0.80 -9.55 -12.19
CA ILE A 6 0.17 -8.55 -13.05
C ILE A 6 0.11 -9.13 -14.45
N LEU A 7 -1.05 -9.07 -15.10
CA LEU A 7 -1.16 -9.44 -16.51
C LEU A 7 -0.37 -8.44 -17.36
N ALA A 8 0.40 -8.94 -18.32
CA ALA A 8 1.15 -8.07 -19.23
C ALA A 8 0.22 -7.09 -19.95
N GLY A 9 0.56 -5.82 -19.86
CA GLY A 9 -0.24 -4.73 -20.42
C GLY A 9 -1.18 -4.02 -19.45
N ASP A 10 -1.46 -4.58 -18.25
CA ASP A 10 -2.28 -3.89 -17.23
C ASP A 10 -1.65 -2.56 -16.81
N GLU A 11 -0.32 -2.48 -16.85
CA GLU A 11 0.44 -1.25 -16.58
C GLU A 11 0.19 -0.11 -17.58
N PHE A 12 -0.47 -0.39 -18.70
CA PHE A 12 -0.93 0.61 -19.66
C PHE A 12 -2.38 0.35 -20.12
N ALA A 13 -3.22 -0.06 -19.17
CA ALA A 13 -4.66 -0.25 -19.33
C ALA A 13 -5.04 -1.22 -20.47
N ASN A 14 -4.35 -2.36 -20.57
CA ASN A 14 -4.73 -3.42 -21.49
C ASN A 14 -6.17 -3.90 -21.21
N SER A 15 -6.88 -4.24 -22.28
CA SER A 15 -8.25 -4.72 -22.17
C SER A 15 -8.51 -5.83 -23.17
N GLN A 16 -9.06 -6.92 -22.67
CA GLN A 16 -9.54 -8.04 -23.47
C GLN A 16 -11.05 -7.90 -23.78
N LYS A 17 -11.62 -6.69 -23.60
CA LYS A 17 -13.03 -6.36 -23.90
C LYS A 17 -14.04 -7.32 -23.24
N GLY A 18 -13.75 -7.75 -22.00
CA GLY A 18 -14.60 -8.67 -21.26
C GLY A 18 -14.41 -10.16 -21.59
N ASN A 19 -13.51 -10.50 -22.50
CA ASN A 19 -13.15 -11.90 -22.75
C ASN A 19 -12.25 -12.38 -21.59
N ASN A 20 -12.71 -13.35 -20.82
CA ASN A 20 -11.99 -13.90 -19.66
C ASN A 20 -11.03 -15.06 -20.01
N ASN A 21 -11.02 -15.51 -21.26
CA ASN A 21 -10.15 -16.57 -21.72
C ASN A 21 -9.78 -16.40 -23.19
N VAL A 22 -8.59 -15.86 -23.42
CA VAL A 22 -8.03 -15.65 -24.78
C VAL A 22 -7.18 -16.83 -25.26
N TYR A 23 -7.20 -17.94 -24.54
CA TYR A 23 -6.47 -19.15 -24.92
C TYR A 23 -6.88 -19.59 -26.34
N CYS A 24 -5.90 -19.93 -27.15
CA CYS A 24 -6.09 -20.28 -28.57
C CYS A 24 -6.70 -19.19 -29.45
N GLN A 25 -6.71 -17.92 -29.00
CA GLN A 25 -7.24 -16.79 -29.77
C GLN A 25 -6.08 -15.90 -30.25
N ASP A 26 -5.56 -16.20 -31.43
CA ASP A 26 -4.54 -15.36 -32.08
C ASP A 26 -5.19 -14.20 -32.84
N ASN A 27 -5.66 -13.22 -32.11
CA ASN A 27 -6.37 -12.05 -32.63
C ASN A 27 -6.14 -10.80 -31.74
N PRO A 28 -6.58 -9.60 -32.18
CA PRO A 28 -6.38 -8.36 -31.43
C PRO A 28 -6.95 -8.31 -30.00
N ILE A 29 -7.83 -9.23 -29.61
CA ILE A 29 -8.33 -9.32 -28.23
C ILE A 29 -7.23 -9.85 -27.30
N GLY A 30 -6.44 -10.81 -27.78
CA GLY A 30 -5.32 -11.40 -27.03
C GLY A 30 -3.99 -10.65 -27.18
N TRP A 31 -3.86 -9.80 -28.20
CA TRP A 31 -2.61 -9.09 -28.43
C TRP A 31 -2.47 -7.84 -27.57
N LEU A 32 -1.24 -7.53 -27.19
CA LEU A 32 -0.94 -6.28 -26.50
C LEU A 32 -0.95 -5.09 -27.47
N ASN A 33 -1.78 -4.11 -27.20
CA ASN A 33 -1.80 -2.87 -27.95
C ASN A 33 -0.76 -1.86 -27.42
N TRP A 34 0.46 -1.93 -27.88
CA TRP A 34 1.55 -1.05 -27.47
C TRP A 34 1.29 0.46 -27.71
N ARG A 35 0.32 0.83 -28.54
CA ARG A 35 -0.09 2.24 -28.71
C ARG A 35 -0.75 2.78 -27.46
N ASN A 36 -1.32 1.93 -26.61
CA ASN A 36 -1.89 2.33 -25.33
C ASN A 36 -0.82 2.87 -24.40
N LEU A 37 0.41 2.37 -24.45
CA LEU A 37 1.51 2.90 -23.66
C LEU A 37 1.72 4.42 -23.84
N LEU A 38 1.48 4.95 -25.05
CA LEU A 38 1.58 6.39 -25.30
C LEU A 38 0.38 7.17 -24.77
N LYS A 39 -0.79 6.54 -24.66
CA LYS A 39 -2.01 7.16 -24.17
C LYS A 39 -2.12 7.10 -22.64
N GLU A 40 -1.71 5.99 -22.08
CA GLU A 40 -1.88 5.65 -20.67
C GLU A 40 -0.57 5.85 -19.88
N GLN A 41 0.15 6.92 -20.18
CA GLN A 41 1.43 7.23 -19.54
C GLN A 41 1.31 7.41 -18.03
N GLU A 42 0.19 7.96 -17.56
CA GLU A 42 -0.05 8.17 -16.13
C GLU A 42 -0.09 6.83 -15.39
N MET A 43 -0.90 5.88 -15.87
CA MET A 43 -0.98 4.53 -15.30
C MET A 43 0.37 3.83 -15.34
N TYR A 44 1.07 3.90 -16.48
CA TYR A 44 2.39 3.28 -16.63
C TYR A 44 3.41 3.85 -15.63
N GLN A 45 3.45 5.18 -15.47
CA GLN A 45 4.35 5.81 -14.51
C GLN A 45 3.97 5.48 -13.06
N PHE A 46 2.68 5.40 -12.75
CA PHE A 46 2.21 4.98 -11.44
C PHE A 46 2.68 3.56 -11.10
N VAL A 47 2.46 2.58 -11.97
CA VAL A 47 2.93 1.19 -11.75
C VAL A 47 4.45 1.12 -11.63
N LYS A 48 5.17 1.86 -12.46
CA LYS A 48 6.64 1.94 -12.38
C LYS A 48 7.12 2.50 -11.04
N GLN A 49 6.43 3.51 -10.51
CA GLN A 49 6.74 4.10 -9.21
C GLN A 49 6.40 3.14 -8.06
N LEU A 50 5.27 2.41 -8.13
CA LEU A 50 4.92 1.36 -7.18
C LEU A 50 5.99 0.27 -7.09
N ILE A 51 6.52 -0.17 -8.22
CA ILE A 51 7.61 -1.15 -8.28
C ILE A 51 8.86 -0.60 -7.58
N LYS A 52 9.21 0.66 -7.84
CA LYS A 52 10.34 1.32 -7.17
C LYS A 52 10.10 1.44 -5.66
N PHE A 53 8.90 1.85 -5.27
CA PHE A 53 8.50 1.98 -3.88
C PHE A 53 8.62 0.64 -3.14
N ARG A 54 8.05 -0.44 -3.70
CA ARG A 54 8.17 -1.78 -3.15
C ARG A 54 9.63 -2.23 -2.99
N LYS A 55 10.48 -1.95 -3.98
CA LYS A 55 11.91 -2.26 -3.92
C LYS A 55 12.67 -1.46 -2.85
N LYS A 56 12.25 -0.21 -2.60
CA LYS A 56 12.86 0.66 -1.58
C LYS A 56 12.60 0.15 -0.17
N TYR A 57 11.40 -0.35 0.11
CA TYR A 57 10.99 -0.79 1.44
C TYR A 57 10.95 -2.31 1.52
N ARG A 58 11.95 -2.90 2.19
CA ARG A 58 12.09 -4.35 2.34
C ARG A 58 10.88 -5.01 2.99
N LEU A 59 10.13 -4.28 3.82
CA LEU A 59 8.89 -4.73 4.43
C LEU A 59 7.88 -5.35 3.45
N PHE A 60 7.86 -4.87 2.20
CA PHE A 60 6.92 -5.32 1.18
C PHE A 60 7.41 -6.50 0.33
N HIS A 61 8.61 -7.03 0.59
CA HIS A 61 9.16 -8.15 -0.18
C HIS A 61 10.08 -9.04 0.65
N GLN A 62 9.69 -9.31 1.89
CA GLN A 62 10.43 -10.19 2.78
C GLN A 62 10.39 -11.64 2.27
N GLU A 63 11.47 -12.39 2.49
CA GLU A 63 11.55 -13.80 2.13
C GLU A 63 10.74 -14.68 3.10
N LYS A 64 10.58 -14.23 4.35
CA LYS A 64 9.85 -14.95 5.39
C LYS A 64 8.42 -14.49 5.50
N GLU A 65 7.53 -15.41 5.77
CA GLU A 65 6.12 -15.13 6.07
C GLU A 65 5.98 -14.28 7.34
N LEU A 66 5.01 -13.37 7.33
CA LEU A 66 4.61 -12.61 8.51
C LEU A 66 3.72 -13.49 9.39
N LEU A 67 4.02 -13.56 10.66
CA LEU A 67 3.38 -14.49 11.60
C LEU A 67 2.38 -13.80 12.55
N GLY A 68 2.32 -12.46 12.54
CA GLY A 68 1.50 -11.70 13.49
C GLY A 68 2.04 -11.72 14.91
N ILE A 69 3.33 -12.01 15.08
CA ILE A 69 4.01 -12.07 16.38
C ILE A 69 5.25 -11.16 16.41
N ASP A 70 5.71 -10.82 17.59
CA ASP A 70 6.97 -10.12 17.78
C ASP A 70 8.14 -11.10 17.65
N GLN A 71 8.81 -11.07 16.51
CA GLN A 71 9.94 -11.94 16.22
C GLN A 71 11.27 -11.41 16.76
N SER A 72 11.34 -10.11 17.08
CA SER A 72 12.58 -9.42 17.47
C SER A 72 12.65 -9.01 18.95
N GLY A 73 11.57 -9.21 19.71
CA GLY A 73 11.46 -8.73 21.09
C GLY A 73 11.32 -7.21 21.20
N CYS A 74 10.81 -6.55 20.15
CA CYS A 74 10.59 -5.10 20.15
C CYS A 74 9.26 -4.67 20.80
N GLY A 75 8.41 -5.61 21.19
CA GLY A 75 7.09 -5.37 21.77
C GLY A 75 5.97 -5.16 20.73
N ILE A 76 6.27 -5.31 19.43
CA ILE A 76 5.33 -5.04 18.33
C ILE A 76 5.36 -6.24 17.38
N PRO A 77 4.19 -6.83 17.02
CA PRO A 77 4.15 -7.92 16.04
C PRO A 77 4.58 -7.42 14.66
N ASP A 78 5.11 -8.32 13.85
CA ASP A 78 5.58 -8.03 12.48
C ASP A 78 4.46 -7.53 11.56
N VAL A 79 3.22 -7.97 11.80
CA VAL A 79 2.01 -7.45 11.17
C VAL A 79 0.88 -7.35 12.18
N SER A 80 0.07 -6.29 12.08
CA SER A 80 -1.15 -6.14 12.87
C SER A 80 -2.23 -5.37 12.12
N TYR A 81 -3.47 -5.51 12.58
CA TYR A 81 -4.66 -4.97 11.92
C TYR A 81 -5.35 -3.94 12.81
N HIS A 82 -5.78 -2.84 12.19
CA HIS A 82 -6.29 -1.65 12.84
C HIS A 82 -7.56 -1.15 12.14
N GLY A 83 -8.32 -0.29 12.82
CA GLY A 83 -9.49 0.39 12.29
C GLY A 83 -9.57 1.80 12.86
N GLU A 84 -10.77 2.24 13.24
CA GLU A 84 -10.99 3.49 13.98
C GLU A 84 -10.25 3.53 15.33
N MET A 85 -9.96 2.36 15.88
CA MET A 85 -9.09 2.20 17.05
C MET A 85 -7.83 1.44 16.67
N ALA A 86 -6.68 1.91 17.18
CA ALA A 86 -5.43 1.20 17.02
C ALA A 86 -5.50 -0.19 17.66
N TRP A 87 -4.89 -1.18 17.02
CA TRP A 87 -4.83 -2.59 17.46
C TRP A 87 -6.19 -3.31 17.43
N ARG A 88 -7.20 -2.72 16.81
CA ARG A 88 -8.53 -3.30 16.71
C ARG A 88 -9.13 -3.08 15.33
N ALA A 89 -9.08 -4.08 14.49
CA ALA A 89 -9.83 -4.11 13.24
C ALA A 89 -11.29 -4.47 13.51
N SER A 90 -12.21 -3.93 12.70
CA SER A 90 -13.60 -4.37 12.71
C SER A 90 -13.70 -5.78 12.13
N THR A 91 -14.47 -6.63 12.79
CA THR A 91 -14.83 -7.99 12.32
C THR A 91 -16.23 -8.04 11.72
N GLU A 92 -16.90 -6.89 11.60
CA GLU A 92 -18.24 -6.83 11.02
C GLU A 92 -18.19 -7.12 9.53
N VAL A 93 -19.13 -7.91 9.03
CA VAL A 93 -19.23 -8.30 7.61
C VAL A 93 -19.41 -7.07 6.69
N ALA A 94 -20.03 -6.01 7.20
CA ALA A 94 -20.23 -4.76 6.47
C ALA A 94 -19.02 -3.83 6.50
N SER A 95 -18.00 -4.10 7.31
CA SER A 95 -16.80 -3.28 7.38
C SER A 95 -16.07 -3.29 6.04
N ARG A 96 -15.78 -2.09 5.53
CA ARG A 96 -15.09 -1.87 4.26
C ARG A 96 -13.79 -1.10 4.46
N GLN A 97 -13.27 -1.11 5.67
CA GLN A 97 -12.08 -0.37 6.05
C GLN A 97 -11.14 -1.23 6.89
N ILE A 98 -9.85 -1.12 6.62
CA ILE A 98 -8.82 -1.81 7.38
C ILE A 98 -7.51 -1.05 7.28
N GLY A 99 -6.83 -0.90 8.41
CA GLY A 99 -5.44 -0.47 8.48
C GLY A 99 -4.54 -1.67 8.73
N ILE A 100 -3.47 -1.79 7.99
CA ILE A 100 -2.47 -2.86 8.18
C ILE A 100 -1.14 -2.20 8.56
N TYR A 101 -0.66 -2.50 9.75
CA TYR A 101 0.64 -2.08 10.22
C TYR A 101 1.66 -3.19 9.99
N TYR A 102 2.69 -2.88 9.24
CA TYR A 102 3.88 -3.70 9.03
C TYR A 102 5.00 -3.13 9.88
N SER A 103 5.40 -3.84 10.93
CA SER A 103 6.52 -3.43 11.77
C SER A 103 7.81 -4.00 11.23
N SER A 104 8.77 -3.13 10.99
CA SER A 104 10.13 -3.61 10.75
C SER A 104 10.69 -4.21 12.03
N GLN A 105 11.18 -5.43 11.93
CA GLN A 105 11.87 -6.09 13.03
C GLN A 105 13.31 -5.57 13.17
N ASP A 106 13.77 -4.77 12.22
CA ASP A 106 15.01 -4.00 12.27
C ASP A 106 14.75 -2.58 12.79
N LYS A 107 15.52 -2.12 13.76
CA LYS A 107 15.39 -0.79 14.37
C LYS A 107 15.76 0.35 13.41
N GLU A 108 16.56 0.08 12.41
CA GLU A 108 17.02 1.09 11.45
C GLU A 108 16.06 1.22 10.26
N GLU A 109 15.31 0.19 9.93
CA GLU A 109 14.33 0.21 8.85
C GLU A 109 13.04 0.94 9.23
N ALA A 110 12.31 1.40 8.23
CA ALA A 110 11.01 2.05 8.41
C ALA A 110 9.92 1.01 8.69
N ASP A 111 9.00 1.35 9.59
CA ASP A 111 7.70 0.68 9.67
C ASP A 111 6.78 1.26 8.59
N CYS A 112 5.73 0.53 8.24
CA CYS A 112 4.75 0.98 7.29
C CYS A 112 3.32 0.75 7.79
N PHE A 113 2.43 1.68 7.46
CA PHE A 113 1.00 1.55 7.71
C PHE A 113 0.26 1.78 6.41
N VAL A 114 -0.57 0.82 6.01
CA VAL A 114 -1.41 0.95 4.82
C VAL A 114 -2.87 0.98 5.28
N ALA A 115 -3.53 2.10 5.07
CA ALA A 115 -4.94 2.27 5.34
C ALA A 115 -5.74 2.09 4.07
N TYR A 116 -6.77 1.25 4.12
CA TYR A 116 -7.70 0.97 3.04
C TYR A 116 -9.08 1.44 3.44
N ASN A 117 -9.57 2.51 2.84
CA ASN A 117 -10.97 2.90 2.91
C ASN A 117 -11.68 2.48 1.61
N MET A 118 -12.35 1.33 1.61
CA MET A 118 -13.16 0.86 0.48
C MET A 118 -14.63 1.27 0.60
N HIS A 119 -14.95 2.09 1.59
CA HIS A 119 -16.28 2.66 1.81
C HIS A 119 -16.51 3.86 0.89
N TRP A 120 -17.75 4.30 0.78
CA TRP A 120 -18.17 5.50 0.02
C TRP A 120 -18.32 6.75 0.90
N LEU A 121 -17.84 6.71 2.13
CA LEU A 121 -17.74 7.81 3.07
C LEU A 121 -16.31 7.93 3.57
N GLU A 122 -15.95 9.11 4.04
CA GLU A 122 -14.72 9.34 4.77
C GLU A 122 -14.66 8.51 6.05
N HIS A 123 -13.47 8.05 6.40
CA HIS A 123 -13.22 7.33 7.64
C HIS A 123 -11.89 7.71 8.26
N GLU A 124 -11.92 7.83 9.60
CA GLU A 124 -10.71 8.03 10.39
C GLU A 124 -10.11 6.68 10.79
N PHE A 125 -8.79 6.61 10.72
CA PHE A 125 -7.99 5.49 11.18
C PHE A 125 -7.08 5.91 12.31
N ALA A 126 -7.12 5.19 13.43
CA ALA A 126 -6.15 5.38 14.48
C ALA A 126 -4.80 4.76 14.10
N LEU A 127 -3.74 5.53 14.28
CA LEU A 127 -2.39 5.10 13.99
C LEU A 127 -1.74 4.46 15.22
N PRO A 128 -1.05 3.32 15.08
CA PRO A 128 -0.27 2.76 16.16
C PRO A 128 0.89 3.70 16.52
N ALA A 129 1.20 3.75 17.82
CA ALA A 129 2.34 4.51 18.29
C ALA A 129 3.65 3.92 17.75
N LEU A 130 4.49 4.77 17.20
CA LEU A 130 5.81 4.39 16.71
C LEU A 130 6.83 4.27 17.85
N LYS A 131 7.93 3.58 17.55
CA LYS A 131 9.14 3.56 18.39
C LYS A 131 9.61 5.00 18.66
N LYS A 132 10.20 5.24 19.84
CA LYS A 132 10.66 6.58 20.26
C LYS A 132 11.53 7.26 19.20
N GLY A 133 11.22 8.52 18.90
CA GLY A 133 11.97 9.34 17.95
C GLY A 133 11.57 9.17 16.50
N ARG A 134 10.56 8.37 16.19
CA ARG A 134 10.00 8.23 14.84
C ARG A 134 8.67 8.98 14.69
N LYS A 135 8.38 9.37 13.46
CA LYS A 135 7.11 10.01 13.04
C LYS A 135 6.55 9.31 11.82
N TRP A 136 5.24 9.40 11.65
CA TRP A 136 4.54 8.99 10.43
C TRP A 136 4.66 10.05 9.35
N TYR A 137 4.94 9.58 8.14
CA TYR A 137 4.97 10.38 6.92
C TYR A 137 4.06 9.76 5.88
N ARG A 138 3.29 10.58 5.15
CA ARG A 138 2.57 10.14 3.96
C ARG A 138 3.59 9.89 2.86
N ALA A 139 3.53 8.72 2.25
CA ALA A 139 4.42 8.30 1.18
C ALA A 139 3.68 8.08 -0.15
N ALA A 140 2.43 7.69 -0.09
CA ALA A 140 1.60 7.46 -1.26
C ALA A 140 0.11 7.49 -0.92
N SER A 141 -0.72 7.81 -1.92
CA SER A 141 -2.14 7.53 -1.90
C SER A 141 -2.65 7.18 -3.30
N THR A 142 -3.85 6.59 -3.37
CA THR A 142 -4.49 6.34 -4.66
C THR A 142 -4.95 7.63 -5.37
N LYS A 143 -5.03 8.75 -4.66
CA LYS A 143 -5.38 10.07 -5.21
C LYS A 143 -4.17 10.85 -5.71
N GLU A 144 -3.06 10.81 -4.96
CA GLU A 144 -1.86 11.61 -5.22
C GLU A 144 -0.75 10.80 -5.91
N GLY A 145 -0.89 9.48 -5.96
CA GLY A 145 0.18 8.58 -6.41
C GLY A 145 1.29 8.41 -5.38
N ILE A 146 2.48 8.07 -5.85
CA ILE A 146 3.68 7.97 -5.00
C ILE A 146 4.31 9.36 -4.88
N LEU A 147 4.38 9.86 -3.66
CA LEU A 147 4.96 11.18 -3.40
C LEU A 147 6.47 11.17 -3.65
N LYS A 148 6.96 12.24 -4.27
CA LYS A 148 8.39 12.42 -4.53
C LYS A 148 9.15 12.59 -3.21
N ASP A 149 8.61 13.41 -2.33
CA ASP A 149 9.13 13.67 -1.00
C ASP A 149 8.10 13.24 0.04
N LEU A 150 8.56 12.66 1.13
CA LEU A 150 7.68 12.24 2.21
C LEU A 150 7.12 13.46 2.96
N VAL A 151 5.81 13.47 3.21
CA VAL A 151 5.13 14.54 3.94
C VAL A 151 4.84 14.10 5.36
N VAL A 152 5.40 14.80 6.35
CA VAL A 152 5.14 14.51 7.76
C VAL A 152 3.67 14.72 8.07
N LEU A 153 3.06 13.78 8.78
CA LEU A 153 1.70 13.97 9.28
C LEU A 153 1.69 14.97 10.42
N GLU A 154 0.77 15.94 10.39
CA GLU A 154 0.52 16.87 11.49
C GLU A 154 -0.02 16.12 12.71
N ASN A 155 -1.02 15.28 12.48
CA ASN A 155 -1.57 14.38 13.50
C ASN A 155 -0.89 13.01 13.41
N GLN A 156 -0.14 12.65 14.46
CA GLN A 156 0.59 11.39 14.54
C GLN A 156 -0.23 10.24 15.17
N ARG A 157 -1.51 10.50 15.51
CA ARG A 157 -2.39 9.53 16.18
C ARG A 157 -3.48 9.02 15.26
N ASN A 158 -3.95 9.86 14.35
CA ASN A 158 -5.04 9.52 13.46
C ASN A 158 -4.76 10.05 12.05
N ILE A 159 -5.35 9.40 11.06
CA ILE A 159 -5.41 9.87 9.67
C ILE A 159 -6.81 9.69 9.14
N GLU A 160 -7.32 10.71 8.48
CA GLU A 160 -8.58 10.68 7.75
C GLU A 160 -8.32 10.31 6.29
N LEU A 161 -9.10 9.36 5.78
CA LEU A 161 -9.09 8.94 4.40
C LEU A 161 -10.44 9.28 3.76
N ASP A 162 -10.36 9.84 2.58
CA ASP A 162 -11.51 10.02 1.74
C ASP A 162 -12.15 8.70 1.30
N GLU A 163 -13.32 8.78 0.70
CA GLU A 163 -13.99 7.62 0.10
C GLU A 163 -13.10 6.91 -0.92
N ARG A 164 -13.10 5.58 -0.87
CA ARG A 164 -12.36 4.71 -1.82
C ARG A 164 -10.88 5.07 -1.96
N GLU A 165 -10.28 5.52 -0.89
CA GLU A 165 -8.86 5.88 -0.84
C GLU A 165 -8.02 4.81 -0.15
N ILE A 166 -6.81 4.61 -0.66
CA ILE A 166 -5.74 3.85 0.00
C ILE A 166 -4.60 4.84 0.26
N VAL A 167 -4.14 4.86 1.50
CA VAL A 167 -2.98 5.69 1.90
C VAL A 167 -1.89 4.80 2.45
N VAL A 168 -0.65 5.10 2.04
CA VAL A 168 0.55 4.43 2.55
C VAL A 168 1.36 5.42 3.36
N LEU A 169 1.58 5.08 4.63
CA LEU A 169 2.44 5.81 5.53
C LEU A 169 3.72 5.02 5.79
N VAL A 170 4.81 5.74 5.97
CA VAL A 170 6.09 5.16 6.40
C VAL A 170 6.61 5.90 7.62
N SER A 171 7.30 5.20 8.49
CA SER A 171 7.94 5.82 9.64
C SER A 171 9.33 6.35 9.29
N GLY A 172 9.68 7.52 9.80
CA GLY A 172 11.00 8.13 9.61
C GLY A 172 11.55 8.74 10.90
N LYS A 173 12.88 8.87 11.00
CA LYS A 173 13.52 9.64 12.07
C LYS A 173 13.33 11.13 11.79
N GLY A 174 13.03 11.94 12.79
CA GLY A 174 12.53 13.32 12.67
C GLY A 174 13.43 14.38 12.02
N GLU A 175 14.63 14.03 11.52
CA GLU A 175 15.56 15.01 10.94
C GLU A 175 16.22 14.58 9.61
N THR A 176 15.94 13.38 9.09
CA THR A 176 16.57 12.94 7.81
C THR A 176 15.62 12.00 7.08
N VAL A 177 14.83 12.55 6.18
CA VAL A 177 14.15 11.77 5.15
C VAL A 177 14.61 12.22 3.78
#